data_12d02c6422c7040b0f68bc2981d7a360
#
_entry.id   12d02c6422c7040b0f68bc2981d7a360
#
_cell.length_a   1.000
_cell.length_b   1.000
_cell.length_c   1.000
_cell.angle_alpha   90.00
_cell.angle_beta   90.00
_cell.angle_gamma   90.00
#
_symmetry.space_group_name_H-M   'P 1'
#
loop_
_entity.id
_entity.type
_entity.pdbx_description
1 polymer ?
#
loop_
_entity_poly.entity_id
_entity_poly.type
_entity_poly.pdbx_seq_one_letter_code
_entity_poly.pdbx_strand_id
1 'polypeptide(L)'
;MKIAVTGKGGVGKTTVAASLARCWRDLGYRVVAVDADPDANLAGTLGYRGAPITPLVQLKQLIEERVGGGEGWGGFLRMNPRVDDIPEQFGIEVDGVRVLAMGSIDRGKRGCACPENILLREVLNHLLLGSRERVVVDMEAGIEHLGRATAEGVDAMLVVVEPGWASLETAARVVALAHDLGVKKTYAIANKIACQADLDFVRANLAALETLGVLPADRDLELEARAGEIDRARPFHREMLRIAGLLGD
;
A
#
# COMPACT_ATOMS: atom_id res chain seq x y z
N MET A 1 11.85 -6.61 3.07
CA MET A 1 11.57 -5.77 1.90
C MET A 1 10.23 -5.10 2.03
N LYS A 2 10.12 -3.89 1.56
CA LYS A 2 9.00 -2.97 1.85
C LYS A 2 8.62 -2.24 0.59
N ILE A 3 7.40 -2.48 0.13
CA ILE A 3 6.89 -1.97 -1.14
C ILE A 3 5.66 -1.09 -0.89
N ALA A 4 5.66 0.11 -1.42
CA ALA A 4 4.47 0.94 -1.52
C ALA A 4 3.81 0.74 -2.89
N VAL A 5 2.50 0.56 -2.91
CA VAL A 5 1.67 0.45 -4.12
C VAL A 5 0.78 1.68 -4.20
N THR A 6 0.86 2.42 -5.28
CA THR A 6 0.11 3.66 -5.48
C THR A 6 -0.35 3.80 -6.94
N GLY A 7 -1.14 4.82 -7.24
CA GLY A 7 -1.67 5.10 -8.57
C GLY A 7 -3.05 5.75 -8.49
N LYS A 8 -3.60 6.14 -9.64
CA LYS A 8 -4.92 6.78 -9.72
C LYS A 8 -6.03 5.92 -9.13
N GLY A 9 -7.12 6.53 -8.62
CA GLY A 9 -8.31 5.79 -8.20
C GLY A 9 -8.85 4.88 -9.31
N GLY A 10 -9.18 3.63 -8.97
CA GLY A 10 -9.77 2.65 -9.89
C GLY A 10 -8.79 1.87 -10.77
N VAL A 11 -7.48 2.16 -10.77
CA VAL A 11 -6.48 1.43 -11.60
C VAL A 11 -6.16 0.02 -11.10
N GLY A 12 -6.64 -0.37 -9.92
CA GLY A 12 -6.41 -1.72 -9.34
C GLY A 12 -5.24 -1.80 -8.36
N LYS A 13 -4.89 -0.70 -7.69
CA LYS A 13 -3.84 -0.66 -6.64
C LYS A 13 -4.03 -1.75 -5.59
N THR A 14 -5.19 -1.76 -4.95
CA THR A 14 -5.53 -2.71 -3.89
C THR A 14 -5.48 -4.16 -4.37
N THR A 15 -5.91 -4.43 -5.61
CA THR A 15 -5.80 -5.76 -6.22
C THR A 15 -4.34 -6.18 -6.39
N VAL A 16 -3.48 -5.26 -6.86
CA VAL A 16 -2.04 -5.50 -7.01
C VAL A 16 -1.39 -5.68 -5.64
N ALA A 17 -1.70 -4.83 -4.65
CA ALA A 17 -1.17 -4.93 -3.28
C ALA A 17 -1.56 -6.27 -2.62
N ALA A 18 -2.84 -6.66 -2.68
CA ALA A 18 -3.33 -7.92 -2.15
C ALA A 18 -2.68 -9.13 -2.85
N SER A 19 -2.56 -9.07 -4.17
CA SER A 19 -1.94 -10.16 -4.94
C SER A 19 -0.44 -10.29 -4.64
N LEU A 20 0.29 -9.19 -4.49
CA LEU A 20 1.69 -9.18 -4.09
C LEU A 20 1.87 -9.79 -2.69
N ALA A 21 1.00 -9.41 -1.74
CA ALA A 21 1.02 -9.96 -0.39
C ALA A 21 0.81 -11.47 -0.39
N ARG A 22 -0.16 -11.97 -1.17
CA ARG A 22 -0.40 -13.42 -1.34
C ARG A 22 0.77 -14.14 -1.98
N CYS A 23 1.36 -13.59 -3.04
CA CYS A 23 2.51 -14.18 -3.70
C CYS A 23 3.68 -14.32 -2.74
N TRP A 24 3.99 -13.32 -1.94
CA TRP A 24 5.05 -13.41 -0.93
C TRP A 24 4.74 -14.39 0.19
N ARG A 25 3.49 -14.47 0.66
CA ARG A 25 3.07 -15.52 1.58
C ARG A 25 3.29 -16.91 1.00
N ASP A 26 2.90 -17.12 -0.27
CA ASP A 26 3.06 -18.39 -0.98
C ASP A 26 4.53 -18.77 -1.19
N LEU A 27 5.42 -17.76 -1.27
CA LEU A 27 6.87 -17.93 -1.27
C LEU A 27 7.45 -18.17 0.14
N GLY A 28 6.62 -18.24 1.19
CA GLY A 28 7.01 -18.54 2.55
C GLY A 28 7.47 -17.36 3.40
N TYR A 29 7.24 -16.11 2.95
CA TYR A 29 7.54 -14.93 3.76
C TYR A 29 6.44 -14.63 4.78
N ARG A 30 6.81 -14.04 5.91
CA ARG A 30 5.86 -13.35 6.78
C ARG A 30 5.50 -12.03 6.14
N VAL A 31 4.21 -11.78 5.94
CA VAL A 31 3.73 -10.61 5.20
C VAL A 31 2.85 -9.74 6.09
N VAL A 32 3.17 -8.45 6.12
CA VAL A 32 2.31 -7.40 6.68
C VAL A 32 1.79 -6.55 5.52
N ALA A 33 0.48 -6.48 5.37
CA ALA A 33 -0.19 -5.64 4.41
C ALA A 33 -0.85 -4.45 5.13
N VAL A 34 -0.46 -3.24 4.75
CA VAL A 34 -0.93 -2.00 5.36
C VAL A 34 -1.92 -1.33 4.42
N ASP A 35 -3.12 -1.11 4.91
CA ASP A 35 -4.15 -0.36 4.20
C ASP A 35 -4.10 1.11 4.66
N ALA A 36 -3.53 1.95 3.83
CA ALA A 36 -3.39 3.39 4.05
C ALA A 36 -4.30 4.21 3.09
N ASP A 37 -5.27 3.55 2.44
CA ASP A 37 -6.30 4.21 1.64
C ASP A 37 -7.46 4.62 2.57
N PRO A 38 -8.08 5.80 2.40
CA PRO A 38 -9.28 6.19 3.13
C PRO A 38 -10.43 5.19 3.01
N ASP A 39 -10.58 4.62 1.82
CA ASP A 39 -11.55 3.58 1.52
C ASP A 39 -10.91 2.20 1.73
N ALA A 40 -10.71 1.83 3.00
CA ALA A 40 -10.04 0.61 3.40
C ALA A 40 -10.66 -0.66 2.80
N ASN A 41 -10.09 -1.18 1.72
CA ASN A 41 -10.59 -2.32 0.96
C ASN A 41 -9.61 -3.51 0.89
N LEU A 42 -8.40 -3.35 1.40
CA LEU A 42 -7.34 -4.35 1.27
C LEU A 42 -7.71 -5.68 1.95
N ALA A 43 -8.23 -5.63 3.18
CA ALA A 43 -8.67 -6.82 3.89
C ALA A 43 -9.80 -7.56 3.13
N GLY A 44 -10.79 -6.80 2.64
CA GLY A 44 -11.87 -7.34 1.81
C GLY A 44 -11.38 -7.99 0.52
N THR A 45 -10.37 -7.39 -0.13
CA THR A 45 -9.71 -7.93 -1.33
C THR A 45 -8.90 -9.19 -1.02
N LEU A 46 -8.35 -9.31 0.19
CA LEU A 46 -7.72 -10.52 0.71
C LEU A 46 -8.72 -11.59 1.18
N GLY A 47 -10.03 -11.37 1.03
CA GLY A 47 -11.05 -12.34 1.37
C GLY A 47 -11.65 -12.21 2.77
N TYR A 48 -11.32 -11.16 3.52
CA TYR A 48 -11.96 -10.92 4.82
C TYR A 48 -13.46 -10.66 4.67
N ARG A 49 -14.27 -11.35 5.48
CA ARG A 49 -15.74 -11.24 5.49
C ARG A 49 -16.29 -11.05 6.91
N GLY A 50 -15.42 -10.64 7.84
CA GLY A 50 -15.78 -10.37 9.23
C GLY A 50 -16.41 -9.00 9.46
N ALA A 51 -16.46 -8.59 10.72
CA ALA A 51 -16.93 -7.26 11.11
C ALA A 51 -16.00 -6.16 10.55
N PRO A 52 -16.51 -4.94 10.31
CA PRO A 52 -15.69 -3.82 9.86
C PRO A 52 -14.46 -3.60 10.75
N ILE A 53 -13.30 -3.44 10.16
CA ILE A 53 -12.06 -3.20 10.88
C ILE A 53 -11.99 -1.71 11.23
N THR A 54 -11.80 -1.41 12.51
CA THR A 54 -11.62 -0.02 12.96
C THR A 54 -10.19 0.44 12.59
N PRO A 55 -10.04 1.45 11.73
CA PRO A 55 -8.72 1.98 11.41
C PRO A 55 -8.01 2.59 12.62
N LEU A 56 -6.67 2.53 12.65
CA LEU A 56 -5.87 3.05 13.76
C LEU A 56 -6.15 4.52 14.07
N VAL A 57 -6.42 5.35 13.06
CA VAL A 57 -6.77 6.79 13.25
C VAL A 57 -8.05 7.01 14.05
N GLN A 58 -8.92 6.01 14.17
CA GLN A 58 -10.17 6.10 14.90
C GLN A 58 -10.06 5.58 16.34
N LEU A 59 -8.94 4.96 16.70
CA LEU A 59 -8.69 4.41 18.03
C LEU A 59 -8.21 5.51 18.99
N LYS A 60 -9.12 6.39 19.42
CA LYS A 60 -8.80 7.56 20.26
C LYS A 60 -8.02 7.20 21.52
N GLN A 61 -8.42 6.15 22.24
CA GLN A 61 -7.73 5.70 23.45
C GLN A 61 -6.29 5.29 23.17
N LEU A 62 -6.04 4.54 22.09
CA LEU A 62 -4.69 4.17 21.67
C LEU A 62 -3.85 5.41 21.37
N ILE A 63 -4.41 6.38 20.63
CA ILE A 63 -3.73 7.61 20.25
C ILE A 63 -3.34 8.42 21.50
N GLU A 64 -4.29 8.61 22.44
CA GLU A 64 -4.04 9.31 23.69
C GLU A 64 -3.01 8.60 24.57
N GLU A 65 -3.07 7.29 24.67
CA GLU A 65 -2.12 6.48 25.45
C GLU A 65 -0.70 6.56 24.88
N ARG A 66 -0.55 6.45 23.56
CA ARG A 66 0.77 6.37 22.90
C ARG A 66 1.36 7.73 22.63
N VAL A 67 0.58 8.66 22.13
CA VAL A 67 1.05 9.98 21.66
C VAL A 67 0.75 11.08 22.69
N GLY A 68 -0.36 11.00 23.41
CA GLY A 68 -0.84 12.06 24.28
C GLY A 68 -1.82 13.00 23.56
N GLY A 69 -2.01 14.20 24.10
CA GLY A 69 -2.93 15.21 23.51
C GLY A 69 -4.36 15.17 24.04
N GLY A 70 -4.69 14.27 24.98
CA GLY A 70 -5.96 14.25 25.71
C GLY A 70 -6.03 15.33 26.81
N GLU A 71 -7.23 15.55 27.34
CA GLU A 71 -7.51 16.62 28.32
C GLU A 71 -6.66 16.57 29.61
N GLY A 72 -6.01 15.45 29.92
CA GLY A 72 -5.20 15.28 31.14
C GLY A 72 -3.70 15.52 30.99
N TRP A 73 -3.16 15.72 29.79
CA TRP A 73 -1.71 15.76 29.51
C TRP A 73 -1.17 17.16 29.21
N GLY A 74 -1.93 18.23 29.42
CA GLY A 74 -1.45 19.61 29.23
C GLY A 74 -0.97 19.94 27.81
N GLY A 75 -1.42 19.20 26.79
CA GLY A 75 -1.09 19.46 25.38
C GLY A 75 0.25 18.93 24.92
N PHE A 76 1.03 18.20 25.74
CA PHE A 76 2.31 17.62 25.31
C PHE A 76 2.09 16.36 24.47
N LEU A 77 2.82 16.27 23.35
CA LEU A 77 2.80 15.12 22.44
C LEU A 77 4.15 14.39 22.48
N ARG A 78 4.09 13.05 22.54
CA ARG A 78 5.26 12.19 22.34
C ARG A 78 5.51 12.05 20.86
N MET A 79 6.62 12.57 20.38
CA MET A 79 6.98 12.54 18.96
C MET A 79 7.46 11.15 18.48
N ASN A 80 7.96 10.31 19.40
CA ASN A 80 8.43 8.94 19.14
C ASN A 80 7.68 7.96 20.08
N PRO A 81 6.38 7.70 19.86
CA PRO A 81 5.64 6.76 20.67
C PRO A 81 6.11 5.32 20.40
N ARG A 82 5.92 4.45 21.39
CA ARG A 82 6.13 3.01 21.22
C ARG A 82 5.03 2.42 20.36
N VAL A 83 5.37 1.72 19.28
CA VAL A 83 4.44 1.19 18.28
C VAL A 83 4.76 -0.25 17.83
N ASP A 84 5.78 -0.86 18.40
CA ASP A 84 6.29 -2.19 18.03
C ASP A 84 5.26 -3.31 18.21
N ASP A 85 4.33 -3.14 19.13
CA ASP A 85 3.25 -4.09 19.45
C ASP A 85 1.96 -3.86 18.63
N ILE A 86 1.82 -2.72 17.96
CA ILE A 86 0.60 -2.35 17.23
C ILE A 86 0.22 -3.35 16.13
N PRO A 87 1.15 -3.83 15.28
CA PRO A 87 0.79 -4.78 14.23
C PRO A 87 0.24 -6.11 14.77
N GLU A 88 0.70 -6.53 15.95
CA GLU A 88 0.23 -7.76 16.58
C GLU A 88 -1.11 -7.57 17.33
N GLN A 89 -1.29 -6.43 17.97
CA GLN A 89 -2.49 -6.17 18.77
C GLN A 89 -3.69 -5.72 17.93
N PHE A 90 -3.46 -4.96 16.86
CA PHE A 90 -4.52 -4.32 16.06
C PHE A 90 -4.59 -4.84 14.63
N GLY A 91 -3.60 -5.62 14.18
CA GLY A 91 -3.65 -6.30 12.90
C GLY A 91 -4.55 -7.53 12.96
N ILE A 92 -5.23 -7.80 11.86
CA ILE A 92 -5.99 -9.04 11.67
C ILE A 92 -5.25 -9.97 10.72
N GLU A 93 -5.42 -11.26 10.90
CA GLU A 93 -4.87 -12.25 9.97
C GLU A 93 -5.93 -12.64 8.94
N VAL A 94 -5.61 -12.45 7.67
CA VAL A 94 -6.48 -12.77 6.54
C VAL A 94 -5.68 -13.55 5.53
N ASP A 95 -6.10 -14.76 5.22
CA ASP A 95 -5.43 -15.62 4.22
C ASP A 95 -3.90 -15.74 4.47
N GLY A 96 -3.46 -15.87 5.73
CA GLY A 96 -2.04 -15.95 6.12
C GLY A 96 -1.23 -14.65 5.95
N VAL A 97 -1.91 -13.53 5.72
CA VAL A 97 -1.34 -12.18 5.66
C VAL A 97 -1.84 -11.37 6.85
N ARG A 98 -0.95 -10.69 7.55
CA ARG A 98 -1.34 -9.75 8.61
C ARG A 98 -1.73 -8.42 8.00
N VAL A 99 -2.98 -8.02 8.16
CA VAL A 99 -3.53 -6.78 7.62
C VAL A 99 -3.69 -5.75 8.72
N LEU A 100 -3.18 -4.55 8.49
CA LEU A 100 -3.29 -3.40 9.39
C LEU A 100 -4.02 -2.27 8.68
N ALA A 101 -5.22 -1.93 9.15
CA ALA A 101 -5.98 -0.79 8.62
C ALA A 101 -5.50 0.49 9.33
N MET A 102 -4.85 1.38 8.61
CA MET A 102 -4.38 2.64 9.17
C MET A 102 -5.43 3.74 9.11
N GLY A 103 -6.21 3.76 8.04
CA GLY A 103 -7.10 4.86 7.71
C GLY A 103 -6.34 6.06 7.16
N SER A 104 -7.07 7.09 6.79
CA SER A 104 -6.49 8.35 6.30
C SER A 104 -6.72 9.50 7.27
N ILE A 105 -5.84 10.47 7.18
CA ILE A 105 -5.95 11.73 7.89
C ILE A 105 -6.59 12.75 6.95
N ASP A 106 -7.54 13.51 7.47
CA ASP A 106 -8.23 14.57 6.75
C ASP A 106 -7.25 15.49 5.99
N ARG A 107 -7.50 15.67 4.69
CA ARG A 107 -6.69 16.52 3.80
C ARG A 107 -6.50 17.95 4.31
N GLY A 108 -7.43 18.44 5.14
CA GLY A 108 -7.33 19.76 5.77
C GLY A 108 -6.30 19.89 6.88
N LYS A 109 -5.81 18.78 7.43
CA LYS A 109 -4.83 18.72 8.52
C LYS A 109 -3.42 18.28 8.06
N ARG A 110 -3.13 18.35 6.77
CA ARG A 110 -1.83 17.99 6.20
C ARG A 110 -0.72 18.85 6.81
N GLY A 111 0.35 18.19 7.24
CA GLY A 111 1.50 18.86 7.85
C GLY A 111 1.30 19.31 9.31
N CYS A 112 0.15 19.03 9.90
CA CYS A 112 -0.07 19.29 11.31
C CYS A 112 0.57 18.18 12.17
N ALA A 113 1.20 18.54 13.27
CA ALA A 113 1.65 17.60 14.29
C ALA A 113 0.45 17.13 15.14
N CYS A 114 -0.59 16.56 14.47
CA CYS A 114 -1.70 15.99 15.21
C CYS A 114 -1.34 14.57 15.70
N PRO A 115 -1.90 14.14 16.84
CA PRO A 115 -1.58 12.84 17.44
C PRO A 115 -1.75 11.67 16.49
N GLU A 116 -2.79 11.68 15.65
CA GLU A 116 -3.07 10.65 14.66
C GLU A 116 -1.92 10.53 13.64
N ASN A 117 -1.45 11.67 13.12
CA ASN A 117 -0.33 11.72 12.17
C ASN A 117 0.96 11.17 12.78
N ILE A 118 1.24 11.52 14.02
CA ILE A 118 2.41 11.03 14.75
C ILE A 118 2.34 9.52 14.88
N LEU A 119 1.21 8.98 15.33
CA LEU A 119 1.03 7.53 15.49
C LEU A 119 1.22 6.79 14.17
N LEU A 120 0.51 7.20 13.11
CA LEU A 120 0.58 6.52 11.81
C LEU A 120 1.98 6.56 11.20
N ARG A 121 2.64 7.70 11.26
CA ARG A 121 4.02 7.85 10.80
C ARG A 121 4.96 6.90 11.54
N GLU A 122 4.86 6.84 12.87
CA GLU A 122 5.73 5.98 13.66
C GLU A 122 5.44 4.49 13.44
N VAL A 123 4.18 4.10 13.27
CA VAL A 123 3.82 2.72 12.88
C VAL A 123 4.43 2.36 11.53
N LEU A 124 4.27 3.21 10.51
CA LEU A 124 4.89 2.99 9.19
C LEU A 124 6.41 2.91 9.30
N ASN A 125 7.05 3.85 10.00
CA ASN A 125 8.50 3.85 10.19
C ASN A 125 8.96 2.56 10.87
N HIS A 126 8.28 2.13 11.94
CA HIS A 126 8.61 0.89 12.63
C HIS A 126 8.53 -0.33 11.70
N LEU A 127 7.41 -0.48 10.98
CA LEU A 127 7.24 -1.54 9.99
C LEU A 127 8.31 -1.47 8.89
N LEU A 128 8.67 -0.26 8.49
CA LEU A 128 9.63 -0.03 7.43
C LEU A 128 11.10 -0.22 7.87
N LEU A 129 11.46 -0.11 9.13
CA LEU A 129 12.86 -0.12 9.60
C LEU A 129 13.35 -1.47 10.14
N GLY A 130 12.48 -2.36 10.56
CA GLY A 130 12.91 -3.39 11.52
C GLY A 130 12.85 -4.84 11.09
N SER A 131 12.16 -5.27 10.06
CA SER A 131 11.76 -6.66 10.04
C SER A 131 12.36 -7.55 8.94
N ARG A 132 12.46 -8.83 9.26
CA ARG A 132 12.64 -9.92 8.28
C ARG A 132 11.35 -10.20 7.50
N GLU A 133 10.35 -9.33 7.59
CA GLU A 133 9.04 -9.45 6.99
C GLU A 133 9.01 -8.77 5.63
N ARG A 134 8.03 -9.12 4.82
CA ARG A 134 7.66 -8.40 3.62
C ARG A 134 6.50 -7.45 3.96
N VAL A 135 6.66 -6.18 3.64
CA VAL A 135 5.64 -5.18 3.90
C VAL A 135 5.11 -4.65 2.58
N VAL A 136 3.80 -4.69 2.41
CA VAL A 136 3.10 -4.05 1.29
C VAL A 136 2.24 -2.94 1.86
N VAL A 137 2.37 -1.73 1.33
CA VAL A 137 1.54 -0.58 1.72
C VAL A 137 0.65 -0.18 0.56
N ASP A 138 -0.65 -0.37 0.69
CA ASP A 138 -1.64 0.10 -0.29
C ASP A 138 -2.00 1.55 0.00
N MET A 139 -1.82 2.44 -0.99
CA MET A 139 -1.90 3.89 -0.80
C MET A 139 -2.69 4.58 -1.91
N GLU A 140 -3.36 5.66 -1.58
CA GLU A 140 -3.85 6.60 -2.59
C GLU A 140 -2.73 7.18 -3.46
N ALA A 141 -3.11 7.86 -4.56
CA ALA A 141 -2.17 8.56 -5.43
C ALA A 141 -1.43 9.74 -4.77
N GLY A 142 -1.81 10.12 -3.56
CA GLY A 142 -1.15 11.17 -2.78
C GLY A 142 -0.21 10.58 -1.75
N ILE A 143 1.08 10.52 -2.05
CA ILE A 143 2.12 9.98 -1.15
C ILE A 143 2.72 11.03 -0.20
N GLU A 144 2.13 12.22 -0.13
CA GLU A 144 2.59 13.33 0.69
C GLU A 144 2.58 13.03 2.20
N HIS A 145 1.73 12.06 2.60
CA HIS A 145 1.66 11.65 4.01
C HIS A 145 2.88 10.83 4.44
N LEU A 146 3.62 10.25 3.49
CA LEU A 146 4.80 9.48 3.83
C LEU A 146 5.91 10.34 4.45
N GLY A 147 6.01 11.59 4.27
CA GLY A 147 7.15 12.36 4.73
C GLY A 147 8.50 11.74 4.29
N ARG A 148 9.59 12.50 4.28
CA ARG A 148 10.90 12.01 3.79
C ARG A 148 11.40 10.76 4.53
N ALA A 149 11.38 10.78 5.85
CA ALA A 149 11.91 9.68 6.65
C ALA A 149 11.17 8.34 6.38
N THR A 150 9.85 8.39 6.17
CA THR A 150 9.03 7.20 5.87
C THR A 150 9.26 6.74 4.43
N ALA A 151 9.37 7.66 3.47
CA ALA A 151 9.62 7.34 2.08
C ALA A 151 11.01 6.71 1.86
N GLU A 152 12.04 7.18 2.58
CA GLU A 152 13.39 6.58 2.57
C GLU A 152 13.40 5.14 3.09
N GLY A 153 12.45 4.78 3.95
CA GLY A 153 12.29 3.41 4.46
C GLY A 153 11.65 2.43 3.48
N VAL A 154 11.07 2.91 2.37
CA VAL A 154 10.48 2.07 1.32
C VAL A 154 11.56 1.62 0.34
N ASP A 155 11.70 0.33 0.11
CA ASP A 155 12.71 -0.23 -0.81
C ASP A 155 12.37 0.07 -2.27
N ALA A 156 11.07 -0.01 -2.62
CA ALA A 156 10.58 0.40 -3.93
C ALA A 156 9.11 0.83 -3.90
N MET A 157 8.74 1.64 -4.88
CA MET A 157 7.36 2.06 -5.12
C MET A 157 6.85 1.49 -6.44
N LEU A 158 5.68 0.88 -6.42
CA LEU A 158 4.97 0.39 -7.58
C LEU A 158 3.85 1.37 -7.93
N VAL A 159 3.97 2.02 -9.07
CA VAL A 159 2.96 2.92 -9.61
C VAL A 159 2.08 2.13 -10.58
N VAL A 160 0.86 1.82 -10.15
CA VAL A 160 -0.10 1.08 -10.97
C VAL A 160 -0.75 2.04 -11.96
N VAL A 161 -0.69 1.68 -13.24
CA VAL A 161 -1.24 2.46 -14.34
C VAL A 161 -2.15 1.63 -15.24
N GLU A 162 -3.17 2.26 -15.80
CA GLU A 162 -4.01 1.67 -16.85
C GLU A 162 -3.87 2.51 -18.15
N PRO A 163 -4.21 1.96 -19.33
CA PRO A 163 -4.09 2.68 -20.60
C PRO A 163 -5.11 3.84 -20.68
N GLY A 164 -4.69 5.00 -20.19
CA GLY A 164 -5.51 6.22 -20.18
C GLY A 164 -4.73 7.44 -19.69
N TRP A 165 -4.92 8.59 -20.34
CA TRP A 165 -4.20 9.84 -20.06
C TRP A 165 -4.24 10.24 -18.58
N ALA A 166 -5.42 10.19 -17.95
CA ALA A 166 -5.57 10.59 -16.55
C ALA A 166 -4.78 9.66 -15.58
N SER A 167 -4.57 8.39 -15.95
CA SER A 167 -3.72 7.47 -15.18
C SER A 167 -2.25 7.83 -15.34
N LEU A 168 -1.81 8.12 -16.57
CA LEU A 168 -0.42 8.46 -16.88
C LEU A 168 -0.01 9.82 -16.28
N GLU A 169 -0.88 10.83 -16.33
CA GLU A 169 -0.65 12.12 -15.68
C GLU A 169 -0.52 11.97 -14.16
N THR A 170 -1.35 11.13 -13.55
CA THR A 170 -1.26 10.84 -12.10
C THR A 170 0.06 10.13 -11.81
N ALA A 171 0.46 9.15 -12.63
CA ALA A 171 1.72 8.44 -12.47
C ALA A 171 2.93 9.39 -12.56
N ALA A 172 2.95 10.30 -13.52
CA ALA A 172 4.02 11.28 -13.65
C ALA A 172 4.17 12.17 -12.40
N ARG A 173 3.04 12.61 -11.81
CA ARG A 173 3.04 13.38 -10.55
C ARG A 173 3.55 12.55 -9.38
N VAL A 174 3.12 11.29 -9.27
CA VAL A 174 3.58 10.37 -8.21
C VAL A 174 5.08 10.12 -8.32
N VAL A 175 5.60 9.90 -9.53
CA VAL A 175 7.04 9.67 -9.76
C VAL A 175 7.86 10.90 -9.35
N ALA A 176 7.44 12.10 -9.74
CA ALA A 176 8.11 13.34 -9.34
C ALA A 176 8.14 13.47 -7.80
N LEU A 177 7.01 13.24 -7.15
CA LEU A 177 6.90 13.33 -5.70
C LEU A 177 7.72 12.23 -4.99
N ALA A 178 7.74 11.00 -5.52
CA ALA A 178 8.57 9.91 -4.99
C ALA A 178 10.07 10.26 -5.05
N HIS A 179 10.51 10.87 -6.15
CA HIS A 179 11.87 11.38 -6.29
C HIS A 179 12.20 12.46 -5.24
N ASP A 180 11.31 13.43 -5.06
CA ASP A 180 11.49 14.53 -4.09
C ASP A 180 11.52 14.02 -2.63
N LEU A 181 10.82 12.92 -2.36
CA LEU A 181 10.79 12.24 -1.06
C LEU A 181 11.97 11.28 -0.84
N GLY A 182 12.81 11.04 -1.86
CA GLY A 182 13.99 10.19 -1.75
C GLY A 182 13.73 8.69 -1.91
N VAL A 183 12.60 8.29 -2.53
CA VAL A 183 12.34 6.88 -2.86
C VAL A 183 13.37 6.38 -3.87
N LYS A 184 14.10 5.33 -3.52
CA LYS A 184 15.26 4.85 -4.30
C LYS A 184 14.89 4.21 -5.62
N LYS A 185 13.78 3.47 -5.65
CA LYS A 185 13.33 2.72 -6.82
C LYS A 185 11.85 2.95 -7.04
N THR A 186 11.47 3.31 -8.26
CA THR A 186 10.08 3.46 -8.65
C THR A 186 9.86 2.71 -9.96
N TYR A 187 8.82 1.88 -10.00
CA TYR A 187 8.48 1.04 -11.14
C TYR A 187 7.03 1.24 -11.55
N ALA A 188 6.74 1.09 -12.84
CA ALA A 188 5.37 1.00 -13.33
C ALA A 188 4.88 -0.46 -13.31
N ILE A 189 3.62 -0.64 -12.94
CA ILE A 189 2.85 -1.85 -13.21
C ILE A 189 1.74 -1.46 -14.19
N ALA A 190 1.88 -1.90 -15.44
CA ALA A 190 0.86 -1.69 -16.46
C ALA A 190 -0.28 -2.69 -16.24
N ASN A 191 -1.42 -2.21 -15.75
CA ASN A 191 -2.59 -3.03 -15.41
C ASN A 191 -3.72 -2.82 -16.42
N LYS A 192 -4.62 -3.78 -16.51
CA LYS A 192 -5.78 -3.79 -17.42
C LYS A 192 -5.38 -3.68 -18.91
N ILE A 193 -4.28 -4.30 -19.28
CA ILE A 193 -3.81 -4.35 -20.67
C ILE A 193 -4.62 -5.38 -21.45
N ALA A 194 -5.43 -4.92 -22.38
CA ALA A 194 -6.29 -5.77 -23.20
C ALA A 194 -5.62 -6.17 -24.53
N CYS A 195 -4.72 -5.33 -25.06
CA CYS A 195 -4.04 -5.56 -26.33
C CYS A 195 -2.66 -4.90 -26.37
N GLN A 196 -1.90 -5.20 -27.44
CA GLN A 196 -0.55 -4.62 -27.64
C GLN A 196 -0.58 -3.10 -27.74
N ALA A 197 -1.59 -2.51 -28.37
CA ALA A 197 -1.72 -1.06 -28.49
C ALA A 197 -1.84 -0.36 -27.12
N ASP A 198 -2.50 -0.99 -26.13
CA ASP A 198 -2.58 -0.48 -24.75
C ASP A 198 -1.19 -0.41 -24.12
N LEU A 199 -0.41 -1.49 -24.29
CA LEU A 199 0.95 -1.56 -23.74
C LEU A 199 1.88 -0.54 -24.42
N ASP A 200 1.80 -0.41 -25.72
CA ASP A 200 2.60 0.56 -26.48
C ASP A 200 2.26 2.00 -26.07
N PHE A 201 0.96 2.28 -25.84
CA PHE A 201 0.51 3.57 -25.33
C PHE A 201 1.09 3.87 -23.94
N VAL A 202 1.04 2.92 -23.01
CA VAL A 202 1.62 3.10 -21.67
C VAL A 202 3.13 3.33 -21.76
N ARG A 203 3.86 2.50 -22.49
CA ARG A 203 5.31 2.59 -22.62
C ARG A 203 5.78 3.88 -23.27
N ALA A 204 5.09 4.33 -24.33
CA ALA A 204 5.43 5.56 -25.04
C ALA A 204 5.30 6.81 -24.13
N ASN A 205 4.38 6.78 -23.17
CA ASN A 205 4.05 7.93 -22.31
C ASN A 205 4.66 7.86 -20.91
N LEU A 206 5.29 6.73 -20.53
CA LEU A 206 6.02 6.55 -19.28
C LEU A 206 7.46 6.08 -19.51
N ALA A 207 8.11 6.54 -20.60
CA ALA A 207 9.46 6.11 -20.99
C ALA A 207 10.54 6.33 -19.91
N ALA A 208 10.33 7.27 -18.99
CA ALA A 208 11.24 7.53 -17.87
C ALA A 208 11.08 6.54 -16.69
N LEU A 209 10.07 5.66 -16.72
CA LEU A 209 9.76 4.73 -15.65
C LEU A 209 9.81 3.29 -16.16
N GLU A 210 10.65 2.47 -15.55
CA GLU A 210 10.73 1.05 -15.87
C GLU A 210 9.40 0.34 -15.61
N THR A 211 8.89 -0.38 -16.61
CA THR A 211 7.71 -1.23 -16.47
C THR A 211 8.14 -2.60 -15.93
N LEU A 212 7.95 -2.82 -14.65
CA LEU A 212 8.33 -4.06 -13.97
C LEU A 212 7.41 -5.24 -14.35
N GLY A 213 6.13 -4.95 -14.62
CA GLY A 213 5.15 -5.98 -14.96
C GLY A 213 3.99 -5.46 -15.79
N VAL A 214 3.37 -6.41 -16.53
CA VAL A 214 2.23 -6.17 -17.41
C VAL A 214 1.09 -7.12 -17.03
N LEU A 215 0.05 -6.57 -16.45
CA LEU A 215 -1.10 -7.34 -15.98
C LEU A 215 -2.24 -7.25 -17.01
N PRO A 216 -2.77 -8.38 -17.45
CA PRO A 216 -3.85 -8.39 -18.44
C PRO A 216 -5.15 -7.84 -17.85
N ALA A 217 -6.00 -7.31 -18.72
CA ALA A 217 -7.40 -7.05 -18.38
C ALA A 217 -8.09 -8.39 -18.11
N ASP A 218 -8.49 -8.61 -16.87
CA ASP A 218 -9.19 -9.83 -16.46
C ASP A 218 -10.50 -9.46 -15.76
N ARG A 219 -11.61 -9.76 -16.41
CA ARG A 219 -12.95 -9.44 -15.90
C ARG A 219 -13.38 -10.36 -14.74
N ASP A 220 -12.75 -11.52 -14.63
CA ASP A 220 -13.14 -12.51 -13.62
C ASP A 220 -12.42 -12.30 -12.28
N LEU A 221 -11.43 -11.41 -12.20
CA LEU A 221 -10.77 -11.09 -10.91
C LEU A 221 -11.75 -10.60 -9.85
N GLU A 222 -12.80 -9.86 -10.26
CA GLU A 222 -13.85 -9.44 -9.31
C GLU A 222 -14.72 -10.62 -8.85
N LEU A 223 -14.96 -11.59 -9.72
CA LEU A 223 -15.70 -12.81 -9.39
C LEU A 223 -14.88 -13.66 -8.42
N GLU A 224 -13.58 -13.85 -8.67
CA GLU A 224 -12.66 -14.52 -7.75
C GLU A 224 -12.65 -13.84 -6.36
N ALA A 225 -12.54 -12.52 -6.33
CA ALA A 225 -12.57 -11.78 -5.08
C ALA A 225 -13.88 -11.98 -4.30
N ARG A 226 -15.03 -12.13 -5.01
CA ARG A 226 -16.33 -12.42 -4.39
C ARG A 226 -16.43 -13.87 -3.90
N ALA A 227 -15.89 -14.82 -4.66
CA ALA A 227 -15.90 -16.24 -4.31
C ALA A 227 -14.91 -16.58 -3.19
N GLY A 228 -13.89 -15.76 -2.99
CA GLY A 228 -12.79 -16.04 -2.05
C GLY A 228 -11.82 -17.10 -2.59
N GLU A 229 -11.95 -17.48 -3.85
CA GLU A 229 -11.10 -18.45 -4.54
C GLU A 229 -10.18 -17.73 -5.51
N ILE A 230 -8.95 -18.21 -5.66
CA ILE A 230 -7.95 -17.64 -6.55
C ILE A 230 -7.48 -18.71 -7.51
N ASP A 231 -7.73 -18.51 -8.78
CA ASP A 231 -7.14 -19.35 -9.83
C ASP A 231 -5.69 -18.91 -10.13
N ARG A 232 -4.76 -19.61 -9.49
CA ARG A 232 -3.30 -19.35 -9.65
C ARG A 232 -2.79 -19.64 -11.07
N ALA A 233 -3.53 -20.33 -11.89
CA ALA A 233 -3.16 -20.60 -13.28
C ALA A 233 -3.48 -19.43 -14.22
N ARG A 234 -4.22 -18.42 -13.77
CA ARG A 234 -4.52 -17.23 -14.58
C ARG A 234 -3.28 -16.43 -14.94
N PRO A 235 -3.24 -15.82 -16.13
CA PRO A 235 -2.12 -14.96 -16.55
C PRO A 235 -1.80 -13.84 -15.56
N PHE A 236 -2.82 -13.24 -14.95
CA PHE A 236 -2.66 -12.20 -13.92
C PHE A 236 -1.86 -12.72 -12.72
N HIS A 237 -2.25 -13.85 -12.15
CA HIS A 237 -1.58 -14.39 -10.95
C HIS A 237 -0.17 -14.89 -11.25
N ARG A 238 0.06 -15.48 -12.42
CA ARG A 238 1.42 -15.87 -12.86
C ARG A 238 2.35 -14.67 -13.00
N GLU A 239 1.86 -13.58 -13.57
CA GLU A 239 2.65 -12.35 -13.69
C GLU A 239 2.92 -11.71 -12.32
N MET A 240 1.93 -11.70 -11.42
CA MET A 240 2.13 -11.21 -10.04
C MET A 240 3.17 -12.05 -9.28
N LEU A 241 3.19 -13.37 -9.47
CA LEU A 241 4.21 -14.23 -8.86
C LEU A 241 5.62 -13.93 -9.43
N ARG A 242 5.73 -13.67 -10.74
CA ARG A 242 6.99 -13.23 -11.37
C ARG A 242 7.47 -11.90 -10.79
N ILE A 243 6.56 -10.92 -10.66
CA ILE A 243 6.87 -9.61 -10.05
C ILE A 243 7.33 -9.79 -8.61
N ALA A 244 6.64 -10.62 -7.82
CA ALA A 244 6.99 -10.90 -6.42
C ALA A 244 8.38 -11.52 -6.29
N GLY A 245 8.78 -12.40 -7.21
CA GLY A 245 10.12 -12.97 -7.29
C GLY A 245 11.19 -11.91 -7.58
N LEU A 246 10.98 -11.08 -8.60
CA LEU A 246 11.91 -10.00 -8.96
C LEU A 246 12.12 -8.96 -7.85
N LEU A 247 11.09 -8.75 -7.02
CA LEU A 247 11.18 -7.86 -5.87
C LEU A 247 11.80 -8.57 -4.65
N GLY A 248 11.87 -9.89 -4.63
CA GLY A 248 12.37 -10.68 -3.50
C GLY A 248 13.89 -10.82 -3.46
N ASP A 249 14.53 -10.65 -4.59
CA ASP A 249 16.00 -10.70 -4.78
C ASP A 249 16.61 -9.30 -4.58
#